data_2aad48cc403a87d3f5526d49abeb3df9
#
_entry.id   2aad48cc403a87d3f5526d49abeb3df9
#
_cell.length_a   1.000
_cell.length_b   1.000
_cell.length_c   1.000
_cell.angle_alpha   90.00
_cell.angle_beta   90.00
_cell.angle_gamma   90.00
#
_symmetry.space_group_name_H-M   'P 1'
#
loop_
_entity.id
_entity.type
_entity.pdbx_description
1 polymer ?
#
loop_
_entity_poly.entity_id
_entity_poly.type
_entity_poly.pdbx_seq_one_letter_code
_entity_poly.pdbx_strand_id
1 'polypeptide(L)'
;MRVLLDTHTFIWFLRNSGELSSDARSFIESPASDVRISTASIWEMSIKTALGKLTLDGGFERVLPDLIINSVEIQEITFSHALKNKDLPFHHRDPFDRMIAAQALVEKVDLVSSDDVFDKYFAGSEVKRIW
;
A
#
# COMPACT_ATOMS: atom_id res chain seq x y z
N MET A 1 3.20 -3.65 15.54
CA MET A 1 2.15 -2.90 14.81
C MET A 1 2.18 -3.31 13.35
N ARG A 2 1.04 -3.73 12.81
CA ARG A 2 0.92 -4.03 11.37
C ARG A 2 0.50 -2.78 10.62
N VAL A 3 1.15 -2.52 9.49
CA VAL A 3 0.78 -1.43 8.59
C VAL A 3 0.78 -1.94 7.14
N LEU A 4 -0.12 -1.40 6.36
CA LEU A 4 -0.19 -1.63 4.92
C LEU A 4 0.28 -0.37 4.22
N LEU A 5 1.07 -0.50 3.17
CA LEU A 5 1.52 0.63 2.37
C LEU A 5 0.63 0.75 1.13
N ASP A 6 0.31 1.98 0.72
CA ASP A 6 -0.22 2.16 -0.63
C ASP A 6 0.91 2.12 -1.65
N THR A 7 0.55 2.07 -2.93
CA THR A 7 1.51 1.88 -4.00
C THR A 7 2.53 3.02 -4.06
N HIS A 8 2.10 4.28 -3.98
CA HIS A 8 3.00 5.43 -4.04
C HIS A 8 3.96 5.47 -2.86
N THR A 9 3.47 5.19 -1.65
CA THR A 9 4.30 5.14 -0.45
C THR A 9 5.44 4.12 -0.63
N PHE A 10 5.12 2.93 -1.14
CA PHE A 10 6.12 1.90 -1.37
C PHE A 10 7.15 2.33 -2.41
N ILE A 11 6.70 2.91 -3.52
CA ILE A 11 7.59 3.40 -4.58
C ILE A 11 8.52 4.49 -4.04
N TRP A 12 7.99 5.44 -3.28
CA TRP A 12 8.79 6.51 -2.68
C TRP A 12 9.80 5.96 -1.67
N PHE A 13 9.41 4.94 -0.92
CA PHE A 13 10.32 4.27 0.01
C PHE A 13 11.49 3.62 -0.74
N LEU A 14 11.21 2.88 -1.82
CA LEU A 14 12.25 2.24 -2.63
C LEU A 14 13.21 3.26 -3.25
N ARG A 15 12.70 4.42 -3.67
CA ARG A 15 13.49 5.49 -4.28
C ARG A 15 14.19 6.39 -3.29
N ASN A 16 13.98 6.19 -1.99
CA ASN A 16 14.44 7.11 -0.96
C ASN A 16 14.00 8.56 -1.25
N SER A 17 12.76 8.71 -1.71
CA SER A 17 12.20 9.98 -2.17
C SER A 17 11.88 10.92 -1.01
N GLY A 18 12.13 12.23 -1.21
CA GLY A 18 11.70 13.26 -0.28
C GLY A 18 10.18 13.46 -0.19
N GLU A 19 9.41 12.83 -1.09
CA GLU A 19 7.96 12.81 -1.03
C GLU A 19 7.43 12.00 0.17
N LEU A 20 8.22 11.05 0.66
CA LEU A 20 7.88 10.24 1.83
C LEU A 20 8.07 11.07 3.10
N SER A 21 7.02 11.22 3.91
CA SER A 21 7.13 11.97 5.16
C SER A 21 8.08 11.27 6.15
N SER A 22 8.65 12.04 7.08
CA SER A 22 9.54 11.49 8.11
C SER A 22 8.80 10.53 9.03
N ASP A 23 7.54 10.80 9.33
CA ASP A 23 6.70 9.92 10.16
C ASP A 23 6.42 8.60 9.45
N ALA A 24 6.04 8.65 8.16
CA ALA A 24 5.82 7.45 7.37
C ALA A 24 7.09 6.60 7.28
N ARG A 25 8.24 7.23 7.02
CA ARG A 25 9.53 6.54 6.99
C ARG A 25 9.83 5.86 8.33
N SER A 26 9.59 6.54 9.43
CA SER A 26 9.82 6.00 10.76
C SER A 26 8.99 4.75 11.03
N PHE A 27 7.72 4.74 10.59
CA PHE A 27 6.87 3.56 10.70
C PHE A 27 7.39 2.39 9.88
N ILE A 28 7.80 2.65 8.63
CA ILE A 28 8.29 1.61 7.73
C ILE A 28 9.60 1.00 8.25
N GLU A 29 10.51 1.83 8.73
CA GLU A 29 11.85 1.41 9.14
C GLU A 29 11.89 0.86 10.57
N SER A 30 10.82 1.01 11.35
CA SER A 30 10.79 0.53 12.73
C SER A 30 10.85 -1.00 12.79
N PRO A 31 11.77 -1.59 13.58
CA PRO A 31 11.82 -3.04 13.76
C PRO A 31 10.55 -3.61 14.41
N ALA A 32 9.76 -2.77 15.10
CA ALA A 32 8.51 -3.19 15.72
C ALA A 32 7.34 -3.23 14.74
N SER A 33 7.51 -2.74 13.51
CA SER A 33 6.45 -2.71 12.51
C SER A 33 6.45 -3.98 11.68
N ASP A 34 5.26 -4.55 11.47
CA ASP A 34 5.00 -5.57 10.47
C ASP A 34 4.45 -4.85 9.23
N VAL A 35 5.34 -4.59 8.27
CA VAL A 35 5.04 -3.78 7.08
C VAL A 35 4.64 -4.69 5.94
N ARG A 36 3.53 -4.37 5.29
CA ARG A 36 2.99 -5.15 4.19
C ARG A 36 2.68 -4.31 2.98
N ILE A 37 2.80 -4.93 1.81
CA ILE A 37 2.38 -4.38 0.52
C ILE A 37 1.32 -5.30 -0.09
N SER A 38 0.26 -4.73 -0.66
CA SER A 38 -0.78 -5.52 -1.30
C SER A 38 -0.32 -6.13 -2.61
N THR A 39 -0.80 -7.33 -2.92
CA THR A 39 -0.71 -7.91 -4.26
C THR A 39 -1.27 -6.92 -5.31
N ALA A 40 -2.31 -6.15 -4.96
CA ALA A 40 -2.86 -5.12 -5.85
C ALA A 40 -1.81 -4.08 -6.24
N SER A 41 -0.96 -3.64 -5.30
CA SER A 41 0.11 -2.69 -5.58
C SER A 41 1.19 -3.30 -6.48
N ILE A 42 1.55 -4.54 -6.25
CA ILE A 42 2.52 -5.26 -7.09
C ILE A 42 1.99 -5.38 -8.52
N TRP A 43 0.72 -5.73 -8.66
CA TRP A 43 0.04 -5.82 -9.96
C TRP A 43 -0.01 -4.46 -10.65
N GLU A 44 -0.38 -3.42 -9.93
CA GLU A 44 -0.39 -2.04 -10.45
C GLU A 44 0.99 -1.65 -10.98
N MET A 45 2.04 -1.91 -10.22
CA MET A 45 3.42 -1.62 -10.64
C MET A 45 3.81 -2.40 -11.90
N SER A 46 3.41 -3.66 -12.03
CA SER A 46 3.71 -4.47 -13.22
C SER A 46 3.04 -3.89 -14.46
N ILE A 47 1.78 -3.47 -14.34
CA ILE A 47 1.03 -2.85 -15.44
C ILE A 47 1.68 -1.53 -15.86
N LYS A 48 2.00 -0.67 -14.91
CA LYS A 48 2.59 0.65 -15.19
C LYS A 48 3.99 0.54 -15.76
N THR A 49 4.76 -0.44 -15.32
CA THR A 49 6.09 -0.72 -15.89
C THR A 49 5.97 -1.18 -17.34
N ALA A 50 5.03 -2.09 -17.62
CA ALA A 50 4.78 -2.57 -18.98
C ALA A 50 4.34 -1.46 -19.93
N LEU A 51 3.59 -0.47 -19.43
CA LEU A 51 3.12 0.68 -20.21
C LEU A 51 4.14 1.81 -20.32
N GLY A 52 5.31 1.68 -19.70
CA GLY A 52 6.32 2.74 -19.67
C GLY A 52 5.97 3.93 -18.78
N LYS A 53 4.97 3.78 -17.90
CA LYS A 53 4.52 4.86 -16.99
C LYS A 53 5.25 4.84 -15.65
N LEU A 54 5.98 3.77 -15.35
CA LEU A 54 6.75 3.61 -14.12
C LEU A 54 8.11 3.04 -14.47
N THR A 55 9.17 3.66 -13.98
CA THR A 55 10.54 3.15 -14.09
C THR A 55 11.06 2.86 -12.68
N LEU A 56 11.50 1.64 -12.47
CA LEU A 56 12.13 1.20 -11.21
C LEU A 56 13.60 0.89 -11.46
N ASP A 57 14.46 1.26 -10.51
CA ASP A 57 15.89 0.95 -10.59
C ASP A 57 16.10 -0.58 -10.59
N GLY A 58 16.74 -1.09 -11.64
CA GLY A 58 16.91 -2.53 -11.82
C GLY A 58 15.69 -3.25 -12.37
N GLY A 59 14.62 -2.52 -12.73
CA GLY A 59 13.41 -3.06 -13.31
C GLY A 59 12.44 -3.65 -12.27
N PHE A 60 11.29 -4.10 -12.77
CA PHE A 60 10.24 -4.70 -11.92
C PHE A 60 10.75 -5.96 -11.19
N GLU A 61 11.69 -6.68 -11.78
CA GLU A 61 12.28 -7.89 -11.22
C GLU A 61 12.98 -7.64 -9.88
N ARG A 62 13.37 -6.39 -9.60
CA ARG A 62 13.98 -6.02 -8.32
C ARG A 62 12.96 -5.91 -7.17
N VAL A 63 11.66 -5.86 -7.47
CA VAL A 63 10.64 -5.66 -6.43
C VAL A 63 10.71 -6.78 -5.38
N LEU A 64 10.76 -8.04 -5.80
CA LEU A 64 10.80 -9.15 -4.85
C LEU A 64 12.06 -9.16 -3.98
N PRO A 65 13.28 -9.03 -4.53
CA PRO A 65 14.48 -8.88 -3.69
C PRO A 65 14.40 -7.69 -2.72
N ASP A 66 13.86 -6.55 -3.16
CA ASP A 66 13.73 -5.37 -2.33
C ASP A 66 12.72 -5.59 -1.18
N LEU A 67 11.64 -6.31 -1.43
CA LEU A 67 10.69 -6.69 -0.36
C LEU A 67 11.40 -7.53 0.71
N ILE A 68 12.19 -8.50 0.29
CA ILE A 68 12.91 -9.40 1.19
C ILE A 68 13.94 -8.62 2.02
N ILE A 69 14.75 -7.78 1.36
CA ILE A 69 15.80 -6.99 2.01
C ILE A 69 15.20 -6.05 3.07
N ASN A 70 14.04 -5.46 2.78
CA ASN A 70 13.39 -4.50 3.67
C ASN A 70 12.38 -5.13 4.63
N SER A 71 12.27 -6.46 4.64
CA SER A 71 11.33 -7.20 5.49
C SER A 71 9.87 -6.75 5.29
N VAL A 72 9.51 -6.43 4.06
CA VAL A 72 8.12 -6.09 3.69
C VAL A 72 7.44 -7.36 3.18
N GLU A 73 6.35 -7.75 3.83
CA GLU A 73 5.59 -8.93 3.45
C GLU A 73 4.49 -8.57 2.43
N ILE A 74 4.04 -9.58 1.68
CA ILE A 74 2.96 -9.42 0.72
C ILE A 74 1.63 -9.76 1.41
N GLN A 75 0.69 -8.81 1.35
CA GLN A 75 -0.70 -9.04 1.76
C GLN A 75 -1.48 -9.52 0.53
N GLU A 76 -1.79 -10.80 0.50
CA GLU A 76 -2.54 -11.39 -0.61
C GLU A 76 -4.00 -10.94 -0.59
N ILE A 77 -4.58 -10.81 -1.79
CA ILE A 77 -6.01 -10.51 -1.95
C ILE A 77 -6.81 -11.80 -1.72
N THR A 78 -7.77 -11.74 -0.80
CA THR A 78 -8.65 -12.87 -0.49
C THR A 78 -10.08 -12.60 -0.96
N PHE A 79 -10.92 -13.62 -0.90
CA PHE A 79 -12.34 -13.46 -1.18
C PHE A 79 -12.99 -12.44 -0.25
N SER A 80 -12.61 -12.42 1.04
CA SER A 80 -13.13 -11.44 2.01
C SER A 80 -12.81 -10.01 1.60
N HIS A 81 -11.63 -9.77 1.03
CA HIS A 81 -11.25 -8.46 0.52
C HIS A 81 -12.11 -8.05 -0.68
N ALA A 82 -12.33 -8.96 -1.61
CA ALA A 82 -13.17 -8.70 -2.77
C ALA A 82 -14.64 -8.43 -2.35
N LEU A 83 -15.14 -9.18 -1.39
CA LEU A 83 -16.48 -9.00 -0.85
C LEU A 83 -16.63 -7.61 -0.20
N LYS A 84 -15.65 -7.19 0.60
CA LYS A 84 -15.64 -5.85 1.20
C LYS A 84 -15.56 -4.76 0.14
N ASN A 85 -14.70 -4.94 -0.85
CA ASN A 85 -14.52 -3.99 -1.96
C ASN A 85 -15.85 -3.71 -2.69
N LYS A 86 -16.65 -4.75 -2.91
CA LYS A 86 -17.96 -4.64 -3.58
C LYS A 86 -18.88 -3.62 -2.91
N ASP A 87 -18.81 -3.55 -1.58
CA ASP A 87 -19.73 -2.72 -0.78
C ASP A 87 -19.17 -1.33 -0.46
N LEU A 88 -17.91 -1.04 -0.81
CA LEU A 88 -17.32 0.26 -0.53
C LEU A 88 -17.92 1.36 -1.41
N PRO A 89 -18.15 2.57 -0.86
CA PRO A 89 -18.51 3.73 -1.67
C PRO A 89 -17.41 4.09 -2.66
N PHE A 90 -17.78 4.80 -3.74
CA PHE A 90 -16.82 5.17 -4.77
C PHE A 90 -16.14 6.51 -4.47
N HIS A 91 -15.45 6.61 -3.33
CA HIS A 91 -14.59 7.77 -3.03
C HIS A 91 -13.37 7.82 -3.94
N HIS A 92 -12.82 6.65 -4.29
CA HIS A 92 -11.80 6.46 -5.32
C HIS A 92 -12.39 5.79 -6.55
N ARG A 93 -11.91 6.19 -7.74
CA ARG A 93 -12.20 5.49 -9.00
C ARG A 93 -11.15 4.42 -9.29
N ASP A 94 -9.96 4.59 -8.75
CA ASP A 94 -8.85 3.67 -8.94
C ASP A 94 -9.14 2.33 -8.26
N PRO A 95 -9.23 1.23 -9.02
CA PRO A 95 -9.57 -0.08 -8.46
C PRO A 95 -8.47 -0.61 -7.52
N PHE A 96 -7.22 -0.23 -7.72
CA PHE A 96 -6.12 -0.66 -6.85
C PHE A 96 -6.25 -0.01 -5.47
N ASP A 97 -6.50 1.30 -5.42
CA ASP A 97 -6.70 2.02 -4.16
C ASP A 97 -7.93 1.52 -3.41
N ARG A 98 -9.01 1.23 -4.13
CA ARG A 98 -10.22 0.65 -3.51
C ARG A 98 -9.91 -0.71 -2.88
N MET A 99 -9.14 -1.55 -3.53
CA MET A 99 -8.76 -2.86 -2.98
C MET A 99 -7.88 -2.70 -1.75
N ILE A 100 -6.94 -1.76 -1.77
CA ILE A 100 -6.08 -1.47 -0.61
C ILE A 100 -6.93 -1.00 0.58
N ALA A 101 -7.92 -0.13 0.34
CA ALA A 101 -8.85 0.31 1.39
C ALA A 101 -9.63 -0.87 1.97
N ALA A 102 -10.14 -1.76 1.10
CA ALA A 102 -10.86 -2.96 1.53
C ALA A 102 -9.98 -3.87 2.39
N GLN A 103 -8.74 -4.07 1.99
CA GLN A 103 -7.80 -4.89 2.75
C GLN A 103 -7.51 -4.29 4.13
N ALA A 104 -7.25 -2.99 4.20
CA ALA A 104 -7.00 -2.32 5.46
C ALA A 104 -8.18 -2.50 6.43
N LEU A 105 -9.41 -2.35 5.93
CA LEU A 105 -10.61 -2.50 6.74
C LEU A 105 -10.84 -3.95 7.21
N VAL A 106 -10.67 -4.92 6.33
CA VAL A 106 -10.88 -6.35 6.68
C VAL A 106 -9.81 -6.82 7.65
N GLU A 107 -8.55 -6.49 7.38
CA GLU A 107 -7.42 -6.91 8.22
C GLU A 107 -7.27 -6.07 9.48
N LYS A 108 -8.01 -4.96 9.59
CA LYS A 108 -7.93 -4.01 10.71
C LYS A 108 -6.50 -3.52 10.94
N VAL A 109 -5.89 -3.06 9.86
CA VAL A 109 -4.52 -2.52 9.88
C VAL A 109 -4.54 -1.08 9.38
N ASP A 110 -3.63 -0.28 9.92
CA ASP A 110 -3.46 1.10 9.48
C ASP A 110 -2.80 1.14 8.11
N LEU A 111 -3.09 2.20 7.35
CA LEU A 111 -2.56 2.42 6.02
C LEU A 111 -1.60 3.60 6.03
N VAL A 112 -0.39 3.40 5.52
CA VAL A 112 0.57 4.48 5.30
C VAL A 112 0.33 5.05 3.90
N SER A 113 -0.17 6.27 3.84
CA SER A 113 -0.53 6.93 2.58
C SER A 113 -0.64 8.44 2.76
N SER A 114 -0.17 9.19 1.74
CA SER A 114 -0.36 10.64 1.68
C SER A 114 -1.75 11.02 1.18
N ASP A 115 -2.50 10.09 0.62
CA ASP A 115 -3.79 10.36 -0.01
C ASP A 115 -4.91 10.41 1.04
N ASP A 116 -5.38 11.62 1.34
CA ASP A 116 -6.40 11.85 2.36
C ASP A 116 -7.80 11.33 1.98
N VAL A 117 -8.02 10.92 0.74
CA VAL A 117 -9.28 10.29 0.33
C VAL A 117 -9.52 9.00 1.11
N PHE A 118 -8.47 8.29 1.51
CA PHE A 118 -8.60 7.11 2.36
C PHE A 118 -9.30 7.39 3.70
N ASP A 119 -9.18 8.61 4.22
CA ASP A 119 -9.85 8.99 5.47
C ASP A 119 -11.38 8.80 5.36
N LYS A 120 -11.95 9.01 4.17
CA LYS A 120 -13.38 8.80 3.92
C LYS A 120 -13.79 7.33 4.03
N TYR A 121 -12.90 6.41 3.61
CA TYR A 121 -13.16 4.98 3.73
C TYR A 121 -13.04 4.51 5.18
N PHE A 122 -12.16 5.11 5.95
CA PHE A 122 -11.84 4.67 7.31
C PHE A 122 -12.69 5.35 8.38
N ALA A 123 -13.47 6.36 8.02
CA ALA A 123 -14.35 7.06 8.96
C ALA A 123 -15.30 6.07 9.65
N GLY A 124 -15.41 6.15 10.97
CA GLY A 124 -16.25 5.25 11.76
C GLY A 124 -15.65 3.87 12.02
N SER A 125 -14.44 3.60 11.53
CA SER A 125 -13.69 2.37 11.80
C SER A 125 -12.54 2.64 12.78
N GLU A 126 -11.87 1.58 13.21
CA GLU A 126 -10.65 1.69 14.02
C GLU A 126 -9.38 1.86 13.17
N VAL A 127 -9.49 1.78 11.83
CA VAL A 127 -8.36 1.92 10.89
C VAL A 127 -8.04 3.39 10.70
N LYS A 128 -6.75 3.72 10.67
CA LYS A 128 -6.25 5.09 10.48
C LYS A 128 -5.30 5.15 9.31
N ARG A 129 -5.27 6.32 8.68
CA ARG A 129 -4.24 6.67 7.72
C ARG A 129 -3.08 7.33 8.48
N ILE A 130 -1.88 6.89 8.16
CA ILE A 130 -0.62 7.41 8.74
C ILE A 130 0.13 8.14 7.65
N TRP A 131 0.60 9.36 8.00
CA TRP A 131 1.46 10.11 7.09
C TRP A 131 2.31 11.13 7.84
#